data_988c6452bbf160fbe5ccc736a31cefd8
#
_entry.id   988c6452bbf160fbe5ccc736a31cefd8
#
_cell.length_a   1.000
_cell.length_b   1.000
_cell.length_c   1.000
_cell.angle_alpha   90.00
_cell.angle_beta   90.00
_cell.angle_gamma   90.00
#
_symmetry.space_group_name_H-M   'P 1'
#
loop_
_entity.id
_entity.type
_entity.pdbx_description
1 polymer ?
#
loop_
_entity_poly.entity_id
_entity_poly.type
_entity_poly.pdbx_seq_one_letter_code
_entity_poly.pdbx_strand_id
1 'polypeptide(L)'
;MTQLDADRTRLDSVVVDERLRWFVGSLNRVVATAAETNGAFGLMEQWAPEGFSPPLHVHHREDSAIIVLEGRLVVRRGDDELVAMPGGTAFLPRDVPHTFLVTSEQAHFYELVTPGGIEAFHIDASDPAPSATLPPPGPPDVARLVAAIQPYDAEIIGPPMGGH
;
A
#
# COMPACT_ATOMS: atom_id res chain seq x y z
N MET A 1 26.88 4.46 -19.42
CA MET A 1 25.89 4.47 -18.32
C MET A 1 26.49 3.64 -17.20
N THR A 2 26.91 4.27 -16.16
CA THR A 2 27.49 3.60 -15.01
C THR A 2 26.40 3.08 -14.08
N GLN A 3 26.63 1.98 -13.38
CA GLN A 3 25.77 1.34 -12.39
C GLN A 3 25.16 2.34 -11.37
N LEU A 4 25.79 3.49 -11.19
CA LEU A 4 25.38 4.58 -10.31
C LEU A 4 24.14 5.36 -10.78
N ASP A 5 23.76 5.27 -12.06
CA ASP A 5 22.57 5.95 -12.59
C ASP A 5 21.29 5.10 -12.46
N ALA A 6 21.43 3.80 -12.22
CA ALA A 6 20.29 2.91 -11.97
C ALA A 6 19.76 2.99 -10.52
N ASP A 7 20.55 3.56 -9.62
CA ASP A 7 20.29 3.61 -8.18
C ASP A 7 19.67 4.95 -7.72
N ARG A 8 19.38 5.84 -8.66
CA ARG A 8 18.46 6.95 -8.39
C ARG A 8 17.05 6.38 -8.34
N THR A 9 16.59 6.18 -7.14
CA THR A 9 15.22 5.75 -6.84
C THR A 9 14.27 6.46 -7.80
N ARG A 10 13.40 5.72 -8.50
CA ARG A 10 12.37 6.29 -9.42
C ARG A 10 11.46 7.33 -8.76
N LEU A 11 11.63 7.58 -7.47
CA LEU A 11 10.97 8.66 -6.75
C LEU A 11 11.30 10.04 -7.33
N ASP A 12 12.48 10.23 -7.90
CA ASP A 12 12.87 11.51 -8.53
C ASP A 12 11.97 11.92 -9.71
N SER A 13 11.29 10.96 -10.33
CA SER A 13 10.36 11.19 -11.44
C SER A 13 8.90 11.35 -11.01
N VAL A 14 8.61 11.17 -9.72
CA VAL A 14 7.24 11.24 -9.18
C VAL A 14 6.82 12.71 -9.05
N VAL A 15 5.71 13.06 -9.68
CA VAL A 15 5.13 14.41 -9.58
C VAL A 15 4.56 14.61 -8.18
N VAL A 16 4.93 15.72 -7.54
CA VAL A 16 4.37 16.12 -6.24
C VAL A 16 3.10 16.93 -6.47
N ASP A 17 1.98 16.40 -6.03
CA ASP A 17 0.66 17.02 -6.09
C ASP A 17 -0.15 16.65 -4.84
N GLU A 18 -1.40 17.09 -4.77
CA GLU A 18 -2.31 16.85 -3.64
C GLU A 18 -2.68 15.37 -3.45
N ARG A 19 -2.41 14.51 -4.44
CA ARG A 19 -2.67 13.06 -4.39
C ARG A 19 -1.52 12.27 -3.78
N LEU A 20 -0.35 12.90 -3.64
CA LEU A 20 0.82 12.27 -3.06
C LEU A 20 0.77 12.38 -1.53
N ARG A 21 0.90 11.26 -0.85
CA ARG A 21 0.66 11.16 0.59
C ARG A 21 1.68 10.27 1.27
N TRP A 22 1.99 10.57 2.51
CA TRP A 22 2.71 9.70 3.42
C TRP A 22 1.74 8.84 4.23
N PHE A 23 1.80 7.53 4.03
CA PHE A 23 0.90 6.56 4.66
C PHE A 23 1.68 5.42 5.30
N VAL A 24 1.64 5.34 6.65
CA VAL A 24 2.19 4.22 7.46
C VAL A 24 3.66 3.88 7.15
N GLY A 25 4.49 4.84 6.79
CA GLY A 25 5.89 4.60 6.44
C GLY A 25 6.15 4.37 4.95
N SER A 26 5.14 4.50 4.11
CA SER A 26 5.24 4.44 2.65
C SER A 26 4.84 5.75 1.99
N LEU A 27 5.25 5.93 0.74
CA LEU A 27 4.76 6.99 -0.13
C LEU A 27 3.62 6.42 -0.98
N ASN A 28 2.48 7.08 -0.99
CA ASN A 28 1.28 6.68 -1.69
C ASN A 28 0.79 7.77 -2.63
N ARG A 29 0.27 7.37 -3.78
CA ARG A 29 -0.55 8.21 -4.65
C ARG A 29 -1.93 7.59 -4.79
N VAL A 30 -2.96 8.33 -4.51
CA VAL A 30 -4.33 7.91 -4.84
C VAL A 30 -4.60 8.29 -6.29
N VAL A 31 -4.50 7.32 -7.18
CA VAL A 31 -4.60 7.52 -8.64
C VAL A 31 -6.04 7.74 -9.07
N ALA A 32 -6.96 6.92 -8.53
CA ALA A 32 -8.39 7.03 -8.80
C ALA A 32 -9.19 6.69 -7.54
N THR A 33 -10.23 7.46 -7.30
CA THR A 33 -11.16 7.27 -6.19
C THR A 33 -12.48 6.66 -6.65
N ALA A 34 -13.26 6.11 -5.72
CA ALA A 34 -14.61 5.66 -5.97
C ALA A 34 -15.50 6.78 -6.56
N ALA A 35 -15.30 8.02 -6.11
CA ALA A 35 -16.05 9.17 -6.64
C ALA A 35 -15.74 9.41 -8.12
N GLU A 36 -14.49 9.29 -8.54
CA GLU A 36 -14.07 9.47 -9.94
C GLU A 36 -14.50 8.32 -10.85
N THR A 37 -14.59 7.11 -10.31
CA THR A 37 -14.92 5.89 -11.06
C THR A 37 -16.40 5.49 -10.95
N ASN A 38 -17.22 6.33 -10.34
CA ASN A 38 -18.61 6.02 -10.04
C ASN A 38 -18.78 4.70 -9.25
N GLY A 39 -17.89 4.48 -8.29
CA GLY A 39 -17.90 3.32 -7.41
C GLY A 39 -17.27 2.05 -7.99
N ALA A 40 -16.81 2.08 -9.24
CA ALA A 40 -16.33 0.86 -9.90
C ALA A 40 -15.03 0.32 -9.29
N PHE A 41 -14.08 1.19 -8.99
CA PHE A 41 -12.80 0.81 -8.38
C PHE A 41 -12.12 2.00 -7.69
N GLY A 42 -11.15 1.69 -6.84
CA GLY A 42 -10.11 2.59 -6.37
C GLY A 42 -8.75 2.09 -6.81
N LEU A 43 -7.82 2.99 -7.07
CA LEU A 43 -6.46 2.65 -7.49
C LEU A 43 -5.45 3.49 -6.73
N MET A 44 -4.50 2.81 -6.10
CA MET A 44 -3.40 3.41 -5.36
C MET A 44 -2.08 2.96 -5.94
N GLU A 45 -1.11 3.86 -5.99
CA GLU A 45 0.27 3.59 -6.33
C GLU A 45 1.12 3.75 -5.07
N GLN A 46 2.00 2.79 -4.80
CA GLN A 46 2.75 2.77 -3.55
C GLN A 46 4.24 2.50 -3.78
N TRP A 47 5.06 3.22 -3.00
CA TRP A 47 6.50 2.99 -2.86
C TRP A 47 6.78 2.73 -1.39
N ALA A 48 7.34 1.58 -1.09
CA ALA A 48 7.55 1.14 0.28
C ALA A 48 8.98 0.63 0.49
N PRO A 49 9.62 0.96 1.63
CA PRO A 49 10.97 0.52 1.92
C PRO A 49 11.02 -0.95 2.34
N GLU A 50 12.23 -1.52 2.37
CA GLU A 50 12.48 -2.84 2.96
C GLU A 50 11.93 -2.92 4.38
N GLY A 51 11.30 -4.05 4.70
CA GLY A 51 10.69 -4.28 6.00
C GLY A 51 9.30 -3.66 6.18
N PHE A 52 8.82 -2.86 5.23
CA PHE A 52 7.46 -2.34 5.29
C PHE A 52 6.44 -3.48 5.24
N SER A 53 5.49 -3.44 6.16
CA SER A 53 4.37 -4.36 6.23
C SER A 53 3.18 -3.65 6.88
N PRO A 54 2.00 -3.61 6.26
CA PRO A 54 0.81 -3.16 6.96
C PRO A 54 0.40 -4.16 8.04
N PRO A 55 -0.34 -3.74 9.06
CA PRO A 55 -0.96 -4.67 10.00
C PRO A 55 -1.80 -5.72 9.28
N LEU A 56 -1.93 -6.92 9.85
CA LEU A 56 -2.86 -7.93 9.34
C LEU A 56 -4.27 -7.38 9.40
N HIS A 57 -4.97 -7.38 8.27
CA HIS A 57 -6.29 -6.77 8.13
C HIS A 57 -7.19 -7.56 7.19
N VAL A 58 -8.46 -7.24 7.19
CA VAL A 58 -9.47 -7.83 6.33
C VAL A 58 -10.39 -6.74 5.80
N HIS A 59 -10.71 -6.82 4.50
CA HIS A 59 -11.75 -6.01 3.87
C HIS A 59 -12.99 -6.85 3.67
N HIS A 60 -14.13 -6.38 4.14
CA HIS A 60 -15.40 -7.12 3.99
C HIS A 60 -16.19 -6.73 2.75
N ARG A 61 -15.81 -5.65 2.09
CA ARG A 61 -16.53 -5.12 0.93
C ARG A 61 -15.75 -5.22 -0.36
N GLU A 62 -14.43 -5.06 -0.31
CA GLU A 62 -13.58 -4.94 -1.49
C GLU A 62 -12.75 -6.20 -1.72
N ASP A 63 -12.66 -6.62 -2.98
CA ASP A 63 -11.56 -7.44 -3.46
C ASP A 63 -10.38 -6.51 -3.81
N SER A 64 -9.16 -6.98 -3.60
CA SER A 64 -7.95 -6.23 -3.92
C SER A 64 -7.02 -7.02 -4.82
N ALA A 65 -6.24 -6.33 -5.63
CA ALA A 65 -5.13 -6.91 -6.37
C ALA A 65 -3.90 -6.03 -6.23
N ILE A 66 -2.78 -6.63 -5.84
CA ILE A 66 -1.48 -5.98 -5.85
C ILE A 66 -0.77 -6.33 -7.16
N ILE A 67 -0.30 -5.31 -7.88
CA ILE A 67 0.41 -5.45 -9.16
C ILE A 67 1.80 -4.88 -8.96
N VAL A 68 2.83 -5.74 -8.94
CA VAL A 68 4.20 -5.35 -8.66
C VAL A 68 4.88 -4.83 -9.92
N LEU A 69 5.45 -3.64 -9.83
CA LEU A 69 6.27 -3.02 -10.88
C LEU A 69 7.75 -3.20 -10.60
N GLU A 70 8.16 -3.08 -9.33
CA GLU A 70 9.55 -3.22 -8.88
C GLU A 70 9.61 -3.81 -7.49
N GLY A 71 10.71 -4.49 -7.20
CA GLY A 71 10.94 -5.08 -5.90
C GLY A 71 10.26 -6.43 -5.71
N ARG A 72 10.13 -6.83 -4.46
CA ARG A 72 9.62 -8.15 -4.09
C ARG A 72 8.77 -8.06 -2.83
N LEU A 73 7.59 -8.64 -2.89
CA LEU A 73 6.67 -8.78 -1.76
C LEU A 73 6.49 -10.25 -1.40
N VAL A 74 6.49 -10.55 -0.11
CA VAL A 74 5.93 -11.78 0.43
C VAL A 74 4.54 -11.46 0.96
N VAL A 75 3.52 -12.10 0.41
CA VAL A 75 2.11 -11.80 0.69
C VAL A 75 1.51 -12.95 1.48
N ARG A 76 0.94 -12.65 2.64
CA ARG A 76 0.10 -13.60 3.39
C ARG A 76 -1.36 -13.34 3.05
N ARG A 77 -2.04 -14.40 2.64
CA ARG A 77 -3.47 -14.40 2.29
C ARG A 77 -4.14 -15.58 2.94
N GLY A 78 -4.87 -15.35 4.04
CA GLY A 78 -5.34 -16.43 4.89
C GLY A 78 -4.18 -17.27 5.43
N ASP A 79 -4.20 -18.55 5.16
CA ASP A 79 -3.12 -19.49 5.53
C ASP A 79 -2.05 -19.65 4.44
N ASP A 80 -2.26 -19.04 3.26
CA ASP A 80 -1.32 -19.10 2.15
C ASP A 80 -0.28 -17.99 2.23
N GLU A 81 0.93 -18.30 1.77
CA GLU A 81 1.99 -17.34 1.55
C GLU A 81 2.45 -17.43 0.09
N LEU A 82 2.51 -16.29 -0.57
CA LEU A 82 2.93 -16.19 -1.96
C LEU A 82 3.94 -15.06 -2.17
N VAL A 83 4.74 -15.19 -3.22
CA VAL A 83 5.73 -14.17 -3.59
C VAL A 83 5.23 -13.44 -4.83
N ALA A 84 5.18 -12.11 -4.75
CA ALA A 84 4.89 -11.26 -5.88
C ALA A 84 6.16 -10.49 -6.29
N MET A 85 6.50 -10.55 -7.56
CA MET A 85 7.66 -9.94 -8.20
C MET A 85 7.24 -9.11 -9.41
N PRO A 86 8.13 -8.31 -10.01
CA PRO A 86 7.78 -7.49 -11.17
C PRO A 86 7.09 -8.29 -12.28
N GLY A 87 5.93 -7.76 -12.72
CA GLY A 87 5.03 -8.46 -13.65
C GLY A 87 4.09 -9.47 -13.00
N GLY A 88 4.27 -9.78 -11.71
CA GLY A 88 3.39 -10.63 -10.94
C GLY A 88 2.30 -9.85 -10.20
N THR A 89 1.25 -10.58 -9.85
CA THR A 89 0.09 -10.04 -9.11
C THR A 89 -0.25 -10.92 -7.93
N ALA A 90 -0.82 -10.31 -6.90
CA ALA A 90 -1.44 -11.02 -5.79
C ALA A 90 -2.91 -10.63 -5.69
N PHE A 91 -3.80 -11.57 -5.85
CA PHE A 91 -5.24 -11.37 -5.65
C PHE A 91 -5.59 -11.61 -4.18
N LEU A 92 -6.28 -10.64 -3.59
CA LEU A 92 -6.68 -10.61 -2.18
C LEU A 92 -8.20 -10.51 -2.12
N PRO A 93 -8.91 -11.64 -2.06
CA PRO A 93 -10.37 -11.62 -2.02
C PRO A 93 -10.90 -11.01 -0.72
N ARG A 94 -12.08 -10.39 -0.79
CA ARG A 94 -12.78 -9.90 0.41
C ARG A 94 -12.98 -11.04 1.40
N ASP A 95 -13.12 -10.69 2.68
CA ASP A 95 -13.32 -11.61 3.80
C ASP A 95 -12.12 -12.55 4.08
N VAL A 96 -11.02 -12.42 3.36
CA VAL A 96 -9.79 -13.16 3.62
C VAL A 96 -8.75 -12.25 4.24
N PRO A 97 -8.31 -12.51 5.48
CA PRO A 97 -7.25 -11.72 6.12
C PRO A 97 -5.96 -11.73 5.30
N HIS A 98 -5.33 -10.58 5.20
CA HIS A 98 -4.09 -10.46 4.43
C HIS A 98 -3.17 -9.36 4.97
N THR A 99 -1.92 -9.50 4.62
CA THR A 99 -0.85 -8.52 4.78
C THR A 99 0.28 -8.87 3.82
N PHE A 100 1.30 -8.03 3.74
CA PHE A 100 2.50 -8.32 2.96
C PHE A 100 3.74 -7.74 3.62
N LEU A 101 4.90 -8.20 3.19
CA LEU A 101 6.21 -7.72 3.63
C LEU A 101 7.06 -7.38 2.40
N VAL A 102 7.63 -6.19 2.36
CA VAL A 102 8.64 -5.81 1.36
C VAL A 102 9.97 -6.46 1.76
N THR A 103 10.49 -7.32 0.90
CA THR A 103 11.75 -8.07 1.13
C THR A 103 12.91 -7.64 0.21
N SER A 104 12.68 -6.70 -0.68
CA SER A 104 13.70 -5.96 -1.42
C SER A 104 14.00 -4.62 -0.76
N GLU A 105 15.06 -3.95 -1.17
CA GLU A 105 15.43 -2.62 -0.65
C GLU A 105 14.27 -1.62 -0.75
N GLN A 106 13.51 -1.70 -1.84
CA GLN A 106 12.28 -0.93 -2.06
C GLN A 106 11.35 -1.75 -2.95
N ALA A 107 10.05 -1.52 -2.81
CA ALA A 107 9.04 -2.03 -3.74
C ALA A 107 8.20 -0.88 -4.30
N HIS A 108 7.80 -1.01 -5.56
CA HIS A 108 6.87 -0.13 -6.25
C HIS A 108 5.75 -0.98 -6.84
N PHE A 109 4.51 -0.68 -6.48
CA PHE A 109 3.35 -1.50 -6.86
C PHE A 109 2.07 -0.68 -6.90
N TYR A 110 1.09 -1.17 -7.65
CA TYR A 110 -0.29 -0.72 -7.59
C TYR A 110 -1.12 -1.62 -6.69
N GLU A 111 -2.09 -1.02 -6.02
CA GLU A 111 -3.19 -1.72 -5.38
C GLU A 111 -4.50 -1.25 -5.98
N LEU A 112 -5.20 -2.18 -6.62
CA LEU A 112 -6.54 -2.00 -7.18
C LEU A 112 -7.56 -2.57 -6.20
N VAL A 113 -8.60 -1.82 -5.88
CA VAL A 113 -9.71 -2.29 -5.04
C VAL A 113 -11.03 -2.15 -5.80
N THR A 114 -11.89 -3.16 -5.69
CA THR A 114 -13.20 -3.17 -6.34
C THR A 114 -14.27 -3.83 -5.45
N PRO A 115 -15.45 -3.17 -5.30
CA PRO A 115 -15.77 -1.81 -5.69
C PRO A 115 -14.81 -0.80 -5.06
N GLY A 116 -14.83 0.47 -5.51
CA GLY A 116 -14.06 1.53 -4.86
C GLY A 116 -14.63 1.88 -3.49
N GLY A 117 -13.78 2.40 -2.61
CA GLY A 117 -14.18 2.85 -1.28
C GLY A 117 -13.02 2.89 -0.28
N ILE A 118 -12.31 1.78 -0.07
CA ILE A 118 -11.24 1.70 0.93
C ILE A 118 -10.03 2.59 0.62
N GLU A 119 -9.86 3.04 -0.61
CA GLU A 119 -8.82 4.01 -0.95
C GLU A 119 -8.98 5.33 -0.18
N ALA A 120 -10.21 5.67 0.20
CA ALA A 120 -10.47 6.84 1.04
C ALA A 120 -9.89 6.69 2.45
N PHE A 121 -9.80 5.49 2.99
CA PHE A 121 -9.09 5.22 4.25
C PHE A 121 -7.61 5.61 4.13
N HIS A 122 -6.95 5.31 3.01
CA HIS A 122 -5.57 5.73 2.78
C HIS A 122 -5.42 7.25 2.80
N ILE A 123 -6.42 7.99 2.34
CA ILE A 123 -6.44 9.46 2.44
C ILE A 123 -6.61 9.89 3.90
N ASP A 124 -7.60 9.36 4.60
CA ASP A 124 -7.96 9.76 5.96
C ASP A 124 -6.85 9.45 6.98
N ALA A 125 -6.13 8.35 6.78
CA ALA A 125 -5.07 7.89 7.66
C ALA A 125 -3.67 8.38 7.27
N SER A 126 -3.55 9.27 6.31
CA SER A 126 -2.28 9.76 5.78
C SER A 126 -2.13 11.27 5.87
N ASP A 127 -0.93 11.75 5.64
CA ASP A 127 -0.62 13.18 5.54
C ASP A 127 -0.18 13.54 4.13
N PRO A 128 -0.43 14.77 3.64
CA PRO A 128 0.14 15.22 2.38
C PRO A 128 1.66 15.07 2.37
N ALA A 129 2.22 14.44 1.33
CA ALA A 129 3.66 14.32 1.19
C ALA A 129 4.24 15.65 0.65
N PRO A 130 5.16 16.30 1.38
CA PRO A 130 5.75 17.57 0.92
C PRO A 130 6.74 17.39 -0.22
N SER A 131 7.18 16.16 -0.45
CA SER A 131 8.14 15.78 -1.50
C SER A 131 7.92 14.32 -1.90
N ALA A 132 8.46 13.94 -3.05
CA ALA A 132 8.46 12.55 -3.53
C ALA A 132 9.55 11.72 -2.83
N THR A 133 9.42 11.59 -1.53
CA THR A 133 10.31 10.83 -0.65
C THR A 133 9.50 9.93 0.27
N LEU A 134 10.14 8.89 0.77
CA LEU A 134 9.57 8.12 1.89
C LEU A 134 9.43 9.03 3.11
N PRO A 135 8.43 8.81 3.98
CA PRO A 135 8.33 9.55 5.21
C PRO A 135 9.53 9.28 6.13
N PRO A 136 9.83 10.19 7.07
CA PRO A 136 10.83 9.93 8.09
C PRO A 136 10.56 8.62 8.82
N PRO A 137 11.61 7.83 9.16
CA PRO A 137 11.43 6.60 9.93
C PRO A 137 10.77 6.88 11.29
N GLY A 138 9.85 6.01 11.67
CA GLY A 138 9.18 6.11 12.96
C GLY A 138 8.13 5.01 13.12
N PRO A 139 7.66 4.77 14.34
CA PRO A 139 6.60 3.80 14.56
C PRO A 139 5.30 4.28 13.93
N PRO A 140 4.46 3.36 13.41
CA PRO A 140 3.14 3.72 12.88
C PRO A 140 2.22 4.22 14.01
N ASP A 141 1.40 5.20 13.71
CA ASP A 141 0.32 5.64 14.60
C ASP A 141 -0.86 4.67 14.50
N VAL A 142 -0.78 3.59 15.26
CA VAL A 142 -1.78 2.51 15.26
C VAL A 142 -3.15 3.03 15.70
N ALA A 143 -3.21 3.95 16.65
CA ALA A 143 -4.47 4.52 17.13
C ALA A 143 -5.20 5.28 16.03
N ARG A 144 -4.46 6.07 15.24
CA ARG A 144 -4.99 6.77 14.06
C ARG A 144 -5.51 5.79 13.00
N LEU A 145 -4.75 4.72 12.71
CA LEU A 145 -5.17 3.71 11.75
C LEU A 145 -6.46 3.01 12.18
N VAL A 146 -6.55 2.58 13.42
CA VAL A 146 -7.73 1.92 13.97
C VAL A 146 -8.95 2.85 13.96
N ALA A 147 -8.77 4.12 14.28
CA ALA A 147 -9.85 5.10 14.21
C ALA A 147 -10.31 5.38 12.79
N ALA A 148 -9.36 5.56 11.86
CA ALA A 148 -9.66 5.91 10.48
C ALA A 148 -10.33 4.77 9.68
N ILE A 149 -10.06 3.50 10.01
CA ILE A 149 -10.61 2.36 9.27
C ILE A 149 -12.08 2.08 9.60
N GLN A 150 -12.59 2.56 10.74
CA GLN A 150 -13.94 2.24 11.24
C GLN A 150 -15.07 2.45 10.23
N PRO A 151 -15.09 3.51 9.39
CA PRO A 151 -16.19 3.73 8.43
C PRO A 151 -16.17 2.79 7.22
N TYR A 152 -15.13 1.97 7.02
CA TYR A 152 -14.86 1.32 5.73
C TYR A 152 -15.19 -0.18 5.66
N ASP A 153 -15.91 -0.72 6.63
CA ASP A 153 -16.22 -2.15 6.70
C ASP A 153 -14.95 -3.02 6.52
N ALA A 154 -13.91 -2.65 7.26
CA ALA A 154 -12.62 -3.32 7.29
C ALA A 154 -12.07 -3.31 8.71
N GLU A 155 -11.21 -4.27 9.03
CA GLU A 155 -10.69 -4.46 10.38
C GLU A 155 -9.20 -4.71 10.37
N ILE A 156 -8.49 -4.12 11.33
CA ILE A 156 -7.14 -4.49 11.70
C ILE A 156 -7.25 -5.58 12.75
N ILE A 157 -6.75 -6.78 12.46
CA ILE A 157 -6.96 -7.98 13.28
C ILE A 157 -5.66 -8.61 13.81
N GLY A 158 -4.52 -8.07 13.47
CA GLY A 158 -3.24 -8.59 13.93
C GLY A 158 -2.04 -7.70 13.59
N PRO A 159 -0.84 -8.10 14.02
CA PRO A 159 0.38 -7.34 13.77
C PRO A 159 0.82 -7.44 12.29
N PRO A 160 1.71 -6.53 11.85
CA PRO A 160 2.41 -6.68 10.58
C PRO A 160 3.31 -7.92 10.55
N MET A 161 3.69 -8.36 9.35
CA MET A 161 4.71 -9.40 9.17
C MET A 161 6.09 -8.84 9.54
N GLY A 162 6.97 -9.72 10.06
CA GLY A 162 8.35 -9.35 10.39
C GLY A 162 8.49 -8.36 11.55
N GLY A 163 7.42 -8.07 12.27
CA GLY A 163 7.46 -7.25 13.49
C GLY A 163 8.23 -7.98 14.60
N HIS A 164 9.31 -7.36 15.06
CA HIS A 164 10.03 -7.76 16.28
C HIS A 164 9.60 -6.88 17.42
#